data_8c3fd7998b2b00fb029c5ea131d15e72
#
_entry.id   8c3fd7998b2b00fb029c5ea131d15e72
#
_cell.length_a   1.000
_cell.length_b   1.000
_cell.length_c   1.000
_cell.angle_alpha   90.00
_cell.angle_beta   90.00
_cell.angle_gamma   90.00
#
_symmetry.space_group_name_H-M   'P 1'
#
loop_
_entity.id
_entity.type
_entity.pdbx_description
1 polymer ?
#
loop_
_entity_poly.entity_id
_entity_poly.type
_entity_poly.pdbx_seq_one_letter_code
_entity_poly.pdbx_strand_id
1 'polypeptide(L)'
;MTAIIVLVLKASIILSVFAIGLKATFRDAVFLFSRPNQLVRAWFSMSVVMPVFALTLVMLFDLHPAIQIALIAISVSPIPPIFPNKAFKKGGTENYTIGLLVGTALVSIIVIPVAMELVERIAGIPLQMRARDVAWTVLTTIFLPLLAGIAVRALAPGLADRVAKPIALVSLVLLILSALPVLVGMTRPIWSLVGNGTLLALTVFGVVGFVVGHVLGGPEPANRPTLALATATRHPAVALGIAHANFPDQHLAPAAVFLYLMVVGVLSALYMAWAKRHEVLPASSETKHTVKA
;
A
#
# COMPACT_ATOMS: atom_id res chain seq x y z
N MET A 1 -4.92 -4.03 -26.44
CA MET A 1 -4.08 -4.77 -25.45
C MET A 1 -4.11 -4.10 -24.08
N THR A 2 -3.99 -2.80 -24.00
CA THR A 2 -3.98 -2.03 -22.75
C THR A 2 -5.26 -2.16 -21.91
N ALA A 3 -6.45 -2.14 -22.49
CA ALA A 3 -7.72 -2.26 -21.75
C ALA A 3 -7.89 -3.60 -21.04
N ILE A 4 -7.51 -4.70 -21.68
CA ILE A 4 -7.57 -6.05 -21.09
C ILE A 4 -6.60 -6.16 -19.90
N ILE A 5 -5.37 -5.66 -20.02
CA ILE A 5 -4.39 -5.67 -18.93
C ILE A 5 -4.91 -4.90 -17.72
N VAL A 6 -5.48 -3.72 -17.93
CA VAL A 6 -6.08 -2.90 -16.86
C VAL A 6 -7.26 -3.61 -16.21
N LEU A 7 -8.11 -4.27 -16.99
CA LEU A 7 -9.24 -5.04 -16.47
C LEU A 7 -8.76 -6.22 -15.61
N VAL A 8 -7.78 -7.00 -16.09
CA VAL A 8 -7.20 -8.12 -15.36
C VAL A 8 -6.52 -7.65 -14.07
N LEU A 9 -5.81 -6.51 -14.11
CA LEU A 9 -5.20 -5.91 -12.93
C LEU A 9 -6.26 -5.51 -11.89
N LYS A 10 -7.34 -4.83 -12.32
CA LYS A 10 -8.45 -4.48 -11.42
C LYS A 10 -9.10 -5.72 -10.82
N ALA A 11 -9.37 -6.74 -11.63
CA ALA A 11 -9.95 -8.00 -11.16
C ALA A 11 -9.04 -8.69 -10.14
N SER A 12 -7.73 -8.72 -10.36
CA SER A 12 -6.77 -9.29 -9.42
C SER A 12 -6.79 -8.58 -8.06
N ILE A 13 -6.87 -7.25 -8.06
CA ILE A 13 -6.96 -6.44 -6.83
C ILE A 13 -8.25 -6.76 -6.08
N ILE A 14 -9.40 -6.74 -6.76
CA ILE A 14 -10.71 -7.03 -6.18
C ILE A 14 -10.73 -8.43 -5.57
N LEU A 15 -10.26 -9.44 -6.30
CA LEU A 15 -10.17 -10.82 -5.80
C LEU A 15 -9.23 -10.96 -4.61
N SER A 16 -8.11 -10.23 -4.60
CA SER A 16 -7.18 -10.23 -3.47
C SER A 16 -7.84 -9.70 -2.20
N VAL A 17 -8.55 -8.58 -2.29
CA VAL A 17 -9.27 -7.98 -1.16
C VAL A 17 -10.43 -8.87 -0.70
N PHE A 18 -11.16 -9.45 -1.62
CA PHE A 18 -12.21 -10.42 -1.32
C PHE A 18 -11.66 -11.63 -0.57
N ALA A 19 -10.53 -12.20 -1.01
CA ALA A 19 -9.86 -13.31 -0.32
C ALA A 19 -9.40 -12.95 1.11
N ILE A 20 -9.02 -11.69 1.36
CA ILE A 20 -8.75 -11.18 2.70
C ILE A 20 -10.04 -11.15 3.53
N GLY A 21 -11.14 -10.63 2.96
CA GLY A 21 -12.44 -10.60 3.60
C GLY A 21 -12.96 -11.98 4.00
N LEU A 22 -12.69 -13.02 3.18
CA LEU A 22 -13.03 -14.42 3.53
C LEU A 22 -12.33 -14.95 4.78
N LYS A 23 -11.26 -14.31 5.24
CA LYS A 23 -10.53 -14.67 6.46
C LYS A 23 -10.79 -13.69 7.60
N ALA A 24 -11.26 -12.49 7.30
CA ALA A 24 -11.48 -11.41 8.24
C ALA A 24 -12.87 -11.48 8.89
N THR A 25 -12.96 -10.87 10.07
CA THR A 25 -14.23 -10.58 10.75
C THR A 25 -14.52 -9.07 10.70
N PHE A 26 -15.76 -8.69 10.97
CA PHE A 26 -16.12 -7.28 11.11
C PHE A 26 -15.33 -6.59 12.25
N ARG A 27 -15.02 -7.34 13.32
CA ARG A 27 -14.18 -6.83 14.41
C ARG A 27 -12.79 -6.43 13.96
N ASP A 28 -12.21 -7.19 13.04
CA ASP A 28 -10.88 -6.89 12.49
C ASP A 28 -10.91 -5.61 11.64
N ALA A 29 -11.97 -5.42 10.87
CA ALA A 29 -12.16 -4.22 10.06
C ALA A 29 -12.26 -2.94 10.89
N VAL A 30 -12.93 -3.00 12.04
CA VAL A 30 -13.11 -1.84 12.95
C VAL A 30 -12.07 -1.76 14.07
N PHE A 31 -11.13 -2.67 14.13
CA PHE A 31 -10.16 -2.80 15.23
C PHE A 31 -9.41 -1.51 15.56
N LEU A 32 -8.91 -0.80 14.57
CA LEU A 32 -8.15 0.44 14.77
C LEU A 32 -9.00 1.60 15.29
N PHE A 33 -10.31 1.61 15.00
CA PHE A 33 -11.21 2.64 15.51
C PHE A 33 -11.46 2.49 17.01
N SER A 34 -11.33 1.28 17.56
CA SER A 34 -11.37 1.05 19.00
C SER A 34 -10.03 1.35 19.71
N ARG A 35 -8.97 1.67 18.95
CA ARG A 35 -7.62 1.97 19.46
C ARG A 35 -7.08 3.31 18.92
N PRO A 36 -7.60 4.44 19.36
CA PRO A 36 -7.34 5.76 18.79
C PRO A 36 -5.84 6.11 18.74
N ASN A 37 -5.06 5.72 19.75
CA ASN A 37 -3.62 5.97 19.77
C ASN A 37 -2.88 5.24 18.63
N GLN A 38 -3.28 4.02 18.31
CA GLN A 38 -2.68 3.28 17.19
C GLN A 38 -3.13 3.86 15.84
N LEU A 39 -4.41 4.23 15.74
CA LEU A 39 -4.95 4.88 14.55
C LEU A 39 -4.25 6.21 14.25
N VAL A 40 -4.10 7.07 15.27
CA VAL A 40 -3.43 8.38 15.14
C VAL A 40 -1.97 8.21 14.74
N ARG A 41 -1.23 7.28 15.36
CA ARG A 41 0.17 7.01 14.98
C ARG A 41 0.30 6.53 13.54
N ALA A 42 -0.58 5.62 13.11
CA ALA A 42 -0.61 5.14 11.75
C ALA A 42 -0.96 6.26 10.76
N TRP A 43 -2.01 7.02 11.05
CA TRP A 43 -2.40 8.17 10.24
C TRP A 43 -1.29 9.22 10.16
N PHE A 44 -0.69 9.60 11.29
CA PHE A 44 0.38 10.59 11.33
C PHE A 44 1.59 10.17 10.51
N SER A 45 2.05 8.90 10.67
CA SER A 45 3.18 8.38 9.89
C SER A 45 2.93 8.45 8.39
N MET A 46 1.73 8.09 7.97
CA MET A 46 1.41 7.87 6.56
C MET A 46 0.88 9.12 5.86
N SER A 47 0.06 9.91 6.55
CA SER A 47 -0.70 11.01 5.94
C SER A 47 -0.16 12.39 6.29
N VAL A 48 0.78 12.48 7.24
CA VAL A 48 1.46 13.73 7.60
C VAL A 48 2.95 13.64 7.28
N VAL A 49 3.68 12.71 7.92
CA VAL A 49 5.13 12.67 7.80
C VAL A 49 5.57 12.39 6.36
N MET A 50 4.98 11.40 5.71
CA MET A 50 5.39 11.02 4.36
C MET A 50 5.08 12.08 3.29
N PRO A 51 3.88 12.72 3.27
CA PRO A 51 3.63 13.83 2.35
C PRO A 51 4.54 15.05 2.59
N VAL A 52 4.75 15.42 3.85
CA VAL A 52 5.68 16.52 4.20
C VAL A 52 7.10 16.18 3.73
N PHE A 53 7.56 14.95 3.96
CA PHE A 53 8.88 14.52 3.53
C PHE A 53 9.01 14.45 2.00
N ALA A 54 7.97 13.98 1.29
CA ALA A 54 7.94 14.00 -0.17
C ALA A 54 8.07 15.44 -0.71
N LEU A 55 7.28 16.37 -0.15
CA LEU A 55 7.32 17.78 -0.52
C LEU A 55 8.72 18.38 -0.24
N THR A 56 9.32 18.07 0.90
CA THR A 56 10.69 18.51 1.24
C THR A 56 11.70 18.02 0.19
N LEU A 57 11.63 16.75 -0.23
CA LEU A 57 12.52 16.23 -1.27
C LEU A 57 12.31 16.96 -2.59
N VAL A 58 11.06 17.20 -2.99
CA VAL A 58 10.72 17.90 -4.23
C VAL A 58 11.19 19.35 -4.23
N MET A 59 11.14 20.03 -3.09
CA MET A 59 11.54 21.43 -2.97
C MET A 59 13.06 21.62 -2.84
N LEU A 60 13.77 20.68 -2.22
CA LEU A 60 15.20 20.80 -1.96
C LEU A 60 16.09 20.22 -3.05
N PHE A 61 15.58 19.30 -3.86
CA PHE A 61 16.36 18.61 -4.88
C PHE A 61 15.77 18.85 -6.27
N ASP A 62 16.65 19.10 -7.25
CA ASP A 62 16.26 19.22 -8.66
C ASP A 62 16.03 17.82 -9.26
N LEU A 63 14.90 17.23 -8.91
CA LEU A 63 14.49 15.91 -9.37
C LEU A 63 13.75 16.01 -10.72
N HIS A 64 13.87 14.96 -11.53
CA HIS A 64 13.09 14.86 -12.77
C HIS A 64 11.59 15.04 -12.48
N PRO A 65 10.82 15.82 -13.26
CA PRO A 65 9.40 16.12 -12.99
C PRO A 65 8.54 14.87 -12.75
N ALA A 66 8.77 13.80 -13.50
CA ALA A 66 8.06 12.53 -13.30
C ALA A 66 8.31 11.92 -11.89
N ILE A 67 9.52 12.10 -11.34
CA ILE A 67 9.87 11.63 -9.98
C ILE A 67 9.21 12.50 -8.93
N GLN A 68 9.18 13.82 -9.11
CA GLN A 68 8.48 14.74 -8.21
C GLN A 68 7.00 14.38 -8.11
N ILE A 69 6.34 14.19 -9.26
CA ILE A 69 4.93 13.78 -9.34
C ILE A 69 4.71 12.42 -8.67
N ALA A 70 5.58 11.43 -8.94
CA ALA A 70 5.47 10.12 -8.35
C ALA A 70 5.63 10.15 -6.82
N LEU A 71 6.61 10.89 -6.28
CA LEU A 71 6.82 11.03 -4.83
C LEU A 71 5.60 11.63 -4.14
N ILE A 72 5.04 12.72 -4.68
CA ILE A 72 3.84 13.35 -4.13
C ILE A 72 2.64 12.38 -4.21
N ALA A 73 2.36 11.81 -5.39
CA ALA A 73 1.23 10.92 -5.58
C ALA A 73 1.31 9.64 -4.71
N ILE A 74 2.50 9.08 -4.57
CA ILE A 74 2.76 7.91 -3.72
C ILE A 74 2.59 8.30 -2.25
N SER A 75 3.11 9.43 -1.81
CA SER A 75 3.08 9.84 -0.39
C SER A 75 1.68 9.95 0.18
N VAL A 76 0.70 10.39 -0.61
CA VAL A 76 -0.70 10.54 -0.20
C VAL A 76 -1.56 9.32 -0.47
N SER A 77 -1.10 8.35 -1.26
CA SER A 77 -1.84 7.13 -1.58
C SER A 77 -2.04 6.24 -0.35
N PRO A 78 -3.18 5.50 -0.24
CA PRO A 78 -3.41 4.57 0.86
C PRO A 78 -2.52 3.31 0.77
N ILE A 79 -2.68 2.41 1.72
CA ILE A 79 -2.03 1.08 1.71
C ILE A 79 -2.54 0.26 0.52
N PRO A 80 -1.66 -0.48 -0.17
CA PRO A 80 -2.09 -1.34 -1.26
C PRO A 80 -2.90 -2.54 -0.74
N PRO A 81 -3.94 -3.01 -1.47
CA PRO A 81 -4.77 -4.14 -1.05
C PRO A 81 -4.00 -5.46 -0.83
N ILE A 82 -2.84 -5.62 -1.45
CA ILE A 82 -1.97 -6.80 -1.26
C ILE A 82 -1.18 -6.76 0.07
N PHE A 83 -1.19 -5.62 0.75
CA PHE A 83 -0.43 -5.41 1.99
C PHE A 83 -0.74 -6.44 3.08
N PRO A 84 -2.00 -6.80 3.42
CA PRO A 84 -2.27 -7.77 4.47
C PRO A 84 -1.60 -9.11 4.25
N ASN A 85 -1.58 -9.62 3.02
CA ASN A 85 -0.89 -10.87 2.69
C ASN A 85 0.63 -10.80 2.94
N LYS A 86 1.24 -9.63 2.71
CA LYS A 86 2.66 -9.41 3.00
C LYS A 86 2.90 -9.32 4.51
N ALA A 87 2.06 -8.60 5.23
CA ALA A 87 2.18 -8.43 6.68
C ALA A 87 1.95 -9.75 7.43
N PHE A 88 0.95 -10.55 7.06
CA PHE A 88 0.68 -11.87 7.66
C PHE A 88 1.85 -12.86 7.48
N LYS A 89 2.40 -12.93 6.28
CA LYS A 89 3.60 -13.76 6.02
C LYS A 89 4.81 -13.36 6.86
N LYS A 90 4.77 -12.19 7.47
CA LYS A 90 5.86 -11.56 8.20
C LYS A 90 5.58 -11.38 9.69
N GLY A 91 4.53 -12.02 10.22
CA GLY A 91 4.20 -12.02 11.65
C GLY A 91 3.34 -10.86 12.14
N GLY A 92 2.76 -10.07 11.22
CA GLY A 92 1.77 -9.04 11.58
C GLY A 92 0.49 -9.64 12.13
N THR A 93 -0.09 -9.01 13.15
CA THR A 93 -1.38 -9.43 13.70
C THR A 93 -2.51 -9.15 12.69
N GLU A 94 -3.44 -10.08 12.57
CA GLU A 94 -4.51 -10.01 11.57
C GLU A 94 -5.38 -8.77 11.79
N ASN A 95 -5.84 -8.55 12.99
CA ASN A 95 -6.71 -7.44 13.38
C ASN A 95 -6.07 -6.08 13.11
N TYR A 96 -4.80 -5.90 13.48
CA TYR A 96 -4.09 -4.65 13.24
C TYR A 96 -3.88 -4.39 11.75
N THR A 97 -3.51 -5.43 11.01
CA THR A 97 -3.21 -5.33 9.58
C THR A 97 -4.46 -4.99 8.75
N ILE A 98 -5.59 -5.64 9.04
CA ILE A 98 -6.87 -5.37 8.38
C ILE A 98 -7.41 -4.00 8.80
N GLY A 99 -7.31 -3.69 10.10
CA GLY A 99 -7.68 -2.37 10.62
C GLY A 99 -6.88 -1.23 9.98
N LEU A 100 -5.56 -1.42 9.72
CA LEU A 100 -4.76 -0.46 8.96
C LEU A 100 -5.28 -0.28 7.53
N LEU A 101 -5.57 -1.37 6.82
CA LEU A 101 -6.10 -1.29 5.45
C LEU A 101 -7.40 -0.48 5.41
N VAL A 102 -8.34 -0.80 6.29
CA VAL A 102 -9.66 -0.13 6.34
C VAL A 102 -9.53 1.31 6.83
N GLY A 103 -8.81 1.51 7.95
CA GLY A 103 -8.66 2.84 8.55
C GLY A 103 -7.97 3.83 7.63
N THR A 104 -6.85 3.43 7.00
CA THR A 104 -6.13 4.32 6.07
C THR A 104 -6.90 4.56 4.78
N ALA A 105 -7.65 3.56 4.28
CA ALA A 105 -8.49 3.73 3.10
C ALA A 105 -9.62 4.75 3.35
N LEU A 106 -10.27 4.72 4.53
CA LEU A 106 -11.29 5.72 4.90
C LEU A 106 -10.69 7.12 5.04
N VAL A 107 -9.57 7.21 5.74
CA VAL A 107 -8.89 8.49 5.96
C VAL A 107 -8.40 9.09 4.63
N SER A 108 -7.99 8.27 3.68
CA SER A 108 -7.51 8.73 2.36
C SER A 108 -8.56 9.51 1.56
N ILE A 109 -9.85 9.26 1.79
CA ILE A 109 -10.95 9.98 1.12
C ILE A 109 -10.90 11.49 1.44
N ILE A 110 -10.45 11.83 2.64
CA ILE A 110 -10.31 13.22 3.11
C ILE A 110 -8.88 13.71 2.88
N VAL A 111 -7.90 12.89 3.22
CA VAL A 111 -6.48 13.29 3.21
C VAL A 111 -5.98 13.59 1.80
N ILE A 112 -6.36 12.79 0.80
CA ILE A 112 -5.86 13.00 -0.57
C ILE A 112 -6.30 14.37 -1.11
N PRO A 113 -7.59 14.76 -1.10
CA PRO A 113 -7.99 16.09 -1.57
C PRO A 113 -7.35 17.23 -0.79
N VAL A 114 -7.29 17.12 0.55
CA VAL A 114 -6.67 18.14 1.40
C VAL A 114 -5.16 18.27 1.12
N ALA A 115 -4.46 17.15 0.99
CA ALA A 115 -3.04 17.16 0.67
C ALA A 115 -2.78 17.74 -0.73
N MET A 116 -3.62 17.44 -1.71
CA MET A 116 -3.52 18.01 -3.06
C MET A 116 -3.72 19.52 -3.04
N GLU A 117 -4.74 20.02 -2.33
CA GLU A 117 -4.97 21.45 -2.18
C GLU A 117 -3.79 22.16 -1.47
N LEU A 118 -3.20 21.51 -0.46
CA LEU A 118 -2.05 22.06 0.25
C LEU A 118 -0.80 22.13 -0.65
N VAL A 119 -0.55 21.07 -1.42
CA VAL A 119 0.57 21.03 -2.40
C VAL A 119 0.36 22.11 -3.48
N GLU A 120 -0.87 22.28 -3.98
CA GLU A 120 -1.20 23.34 -4.94
C GLU A 120 -0.86 24.71 -4.39
N ARG A 121 -1.26 25.01 -3.14
CA ARG A 121 -0.98 26.31 -2.48
C ARG A 121 0.50 26.56 -2.25
N ILE A 122 1.27 25.52 -1.93
CA ILE A 122 2.71 25.63 -1.61
C ILE A 122 3.55 25.63 -2.88
N ALA A 123 3.28 24.71 -3.81
CA ALA A 123 4.08 24.53 -5.02
C ALA A 123 3.61 25.36 -6.21
N GLY A 124 2.41 25.99 -6.11
CA GLY A 124 1.83 26.78 -7.21
C GLY A 124 1.40 25.96 -8.43
N ILE A 125 1.26 24.63 -8.26
CA ILE A 125 0.90 23.71 -9.33
C ILE A 125 -0.59 23.36 -9.18
N PRO A 126 -1.46 23.65 -10.17
CA PRO A 126 -2.87 23.34 -10.06
C PRO A 126 -3.09 21.81 -10.00
N LEU A 127 -3.59 21.34 -8.87
CA LEU A 127 -3.85 19.92 -8.60
C LEU A 127 -5.33 19.69 -8.37
N GLN A 128 -5.96 18.85 -9.16
CA GLN A 128 -7.38 18.56 -9.04
C GLN A 128 -7.61 17.07 -8.73
N MET A 129 -8.08 16.77 -7.53
CA MET A 129 -8.61 15.45 -7.23
C MET A 129 -9.84 15.56 -6.34
N ARG A 130 -10.98 15.16 -6.87
CA ARG A 130 -12.25 15.24 -6.14
C ARG A 130 -12.32 14.12 -5.10
N ALA A 131 -12.75 14.45 -3.89
CA ALA A 131 -12.99 13.47 -2.82
C ALA A 131 -13.90 12.32 -3.28
N ARG A 132 -14.86 12.60 -4.18
CA ARG A 132 -15.75 11.61 -4.77
C ARG A 132 -15.01 10.53 -5.56
N ASP A 133 -14.00 10.90 -6.33
CA ASP A 133 -13.27 9.96 -7.19
C ASP A 133 -12.39 9.04 -6.35
N VAL A 134 -11.79 9.59 -5.29
CA VAL A 134 -11.06 8.81 -4.28
C VAL A 134 -12.02 7.87 -3.56
N ALA A 135 -13.16 8.38 -3.08
CA ALA A 135 -14.17 7.59 -2.38
C ALA A 135 -14.69 6.44 -3.25
N TRP A 136 -14.98 6.71 -4.52
CA TRP A 136 -15.43 5.68 -5.47
C TRP A 136 -14.37 4.59 -5.67
N THR A 137 -13.12 4.98 -5.85
CA THR A 137 -12.00 4.02 -6.00
C THR A 137 -11.86 3.17 -4.74
N VAL A 138 -11.84 3.78 -3.57
CA VAL A 138 -11.72 3.08 -2.29
C VAL A 138 -12.92 2.15 -2.04
N LEU A 139 -14.13 2.63 -2.33
CA LEU A 139 -15.36 1.84 -2.18
C LEU A 139 -15.32 0.59 -3.05
N THR A 140 -15.00 0.73 -4.33
CA THR A 140 -15.07 -0.37 -5.30
C THR A 140 -13.89 -1.34 -5.21
N THR A 141 -12.70 -0.88 -4.85
CA THR A 141 -11.49 -1.72 -4.82
C THR A 141 -11.18 -2.30 -3.44
N ILE A 142 -11.66 -1.69 -2.36
CA ILE A 142 -11.35 -2.12 -0.99
C ILE A 142 -12.64 -2.50 -0.24
N PHE A 143 -13.57 -1.56 -0.06
CA PHE A 143 -14.71 -1.80 0.84
C PHE A 143 -15.66 -2.88 0.33
N LEU A 144 -16.18 -2.76 -0.89
CA LEU A 144 -17.13 -3.73 -1.43
C LEU A 144 -16.58 -5.16 -1.44
N PRO A 145 -15.37 -5.42 -1.99
CA PRO A 145 -14.82 -6.78 -1.97
C PRO A 145 -14.54 -7.29 -0.56
N LEU A 146 -14.03 -6.43 0.35
CA LEU A 146 -13.75 -6.81 1.73
C LEU A 146 -15.04 -7.20 2.46
N LEU A 147 -16.07 -6.35 2.40
CA LEU A 147 -17.35 -6.61 3.06
C LEU A 147 -18.06 -7.82 2.48
N ALA A 148 -18.00 -8.03 1.15
CA ALA A 148 -18.52 -9.22 0.52
C ALA A 148 -17.82 -10.49 1.03
N GLY A 149 -16.49 -10.47 1.18
CA GLY A 149 -15.74 -11.57 1.76
C GLY A 149 -16.11 -11.83 3.23
N ILE A 150 -16.21 -10.78 4.06
CA ILE A 150 -16.63 -10.87 5.45
C ILE A 150 -18.06 -11.43 5.55
N ALA A 151 -18.97 -11.00 4.68
CA ALA A 151 -20.34 -11.52 4.63
C ALA A 151 -20.37 -13.02 4.31
N VAL A 152 -19.60 -13.47 3.31
CA VAL A 152 -19.47 -14.91 3.01
C VAL A 152 -18.89 -15.67 4.21
N ARG A 153 -17.88 -15.09 4.89
CA ARG A 153 -17.31 -15.67 6.11
C ARG A 153 -18.35 -15.84 7.21
N ALA A 154 -19.21 -14.84 7.40
CA ALA A 154 -20.24 -14.84 8.44
C ALA A 154 -21.39 -15.82 8.12
N LEU A 155 -21.81 -15.91 6.86
CA LEU A 155 -22.97 -16.71 6.43
C LEU A 155 -22.60 -18.18 6.13
N ALA A 156 -21.40 -18.42 5.61
CA ALA A 156 -20.96 -19.73 5.14
C ALA A 156 -19.46 -19.96 5.46
N PRO A 157 -19.07 -20.11 6.75
CA PRO A 157 -17.67 -20.22 7.16
C PRO A 157 -16.93 -21.40 6.50
N GLY A 158 -17.59 -22.54 6.34
CA GLY A 158 -17.00 -23.70 5.67
C GLY A 158 -16.71 -23.48 4.18
N LEU A 159 -17.53 -22.70 3.49
CA LEU A 159 -17.26 -22.27 2.12
C LEU A 159 -16.08 -21.27 2.10
N ALA A 160 -16.09 -20.28 2.97
CA ALA A 160 -15.03 -19.29 3.08
C ALA A 160 -13.65 -19.97 3.27
N ASP A 161 -13.55 -20.95 4.16
CA ASP A 161 -12.30 -21.69 4.40
C ASP A 161 -11.82 -22.46 3.16
N ARG A 162 -12.75 -23.04 2.39
CA ARG A 162 -12.42 -23.80 1.17
C ARG A 162 -11.94 -22.91 0.03
N VAL A 163 -12.59 -21.74 -0.17
CA VAL A 163 -12.33 -20.90 -1.36
C VAL A 163 -11.30 -19.79 -1.12
N ALA A 164 -10.99 -19.42 0.13
CA ALA A 164 -10.08 -18.32 0.43
C ALA A 164 -8.68 -18.51 -0.17
N LYS A 165 -8.10 -19.72 -0.05
CA LYS A 165 -6.76 -20.02 -0.62
C LYS A 165 -6.76 -20.05 -2.16
N PRO A 166 -7.69 -20.79 -2.83
CA PRO A 166 -7.79 -20.76 -4.29
C PRO A 166 -7.97 -19.35 -4.85
N ILE A 167 -8.88 -18.54 -4.29
CA ILE A 167 -9.13 -17.17 -4.76
C ILE A 167 -7.88 -16.30 -4.58
N ALA A 168 -7.19 -16.40 -3.44
CA ALA A 168 -5.94 -15.70 -3.22
C ALA A 168 -4.84 -16.10 -4.22
N LEU A 169 -4.77 -17.37 -4.60
CA LEU A 169 -3.84 -17.84 -5.62
C LEU A 169 -4.19 -17.30 -7.00
N VAL A 170 -5.47 -17.39 -7.41
CA VAL A 170 -5.95 -16.85 -8.68
C VAL A 170 -5.67 -15.36 -8.76
N SER A 171 -5.96 -14.60 -7.70
CA SER A 171 -5.67 -13.16 -7.66
C SER A 171 -4.18 -12.87 -7.85
N LEU A 172 -3.30 -13.64 -7.23
CA LEU A 172 -1.86 -13.50 -7.37
C LEU A 172 -1.39 -13.81 -8.81
N VAL A 173 -1.89 -14.88 -9.42
CA VAL A 173 -1.58 -15.25 -10.81
C VAL A 173 -2.03 -14.16 -11.77
N LEU A 174 -3.27 -13.66 -11.63
CA LEU A 174 -3.78 -12.56 -12.44
C LEU A 174 -2.96 -11.28 -12.26
N LEU A 175 -2.52 -10.98 -11.02
CA LEU A 175 -1.67 -9.84 -10.74
C LEU A 175 -0.33 -9.96 -11.47
N ILE A 176 0.32 -11.12 -11.40
CA ILE A 176 1.61 -11.36 -12.07
C ILE A 176 1.43 -11.26 -13.60
N LEU A 177 0.42 -11.91 -14.14
CA LEU A 177 0.15 -11.91 -15.58
C LEU A 177 -0.18 -10.52 -16.12
N SER A 178 -0.84 -9.65 -15.34
CA SER A 178 -1.13 -8.27 -15.74
C SER A 178 0.03 -7.31 -15.49
N ALA A 179 0.80 -7.50 -14.41
CA ALA A 179 1.92 -6.62 -14.06
C ALA A 179 3.16 -6.85 -14.92
N LEU A 180 3.43 -8.11 -15.32
CA LEU A 180 4.63 -8.46 -16.06
C LEU A 180 4.73 -7.75 -17.44
N PRO A 181 3.69 -7.77 -18.31
CA PRO A 181 3.71 -7.03 -19.57
C PRO A 181 3.89 -5.51 -19.39
N VAL A 182 3.28 -4.95 -18.32
CA VAL A 182 3.43 -3.53 -18.00
C VAL A 182 4.88 -3.23 -17.62
N LEU A 183 5.49 -4.03 -16.76
CA LEU A 183 6.90 -3.87 -16.36
C LEU A 183 7.85 -3.99 -17.56
N VAL A 184 7.64 -4.99 -18.43
CA VAL A 184 8.45 -5.16 -19.64
C VAL A 184 8.31 -3.95 -20.56
N GLY A 185 7.08 -3.45 -20.78
CA GLY A 185 6.84 -2.25 -21.59
C GLY A 185 7.42 -0.97 -20.97
N MET A 186 7.56 -0.93 -19.65
CA MET A 186 8.11 0.21 -18.90
C MET A 186 9.63 0.16 -18.71
N THR A 187 10.33 -0.87 -19.19
CA THR A 187 11.77 -1.04 -18.96
C THR A 187 12.58 0.16 -19.46
N ARG A 188 12.36 0.60 -20.70
CA ARG A 188 13.04 1.77 -21.26
C ARG A 188 12.68 3.07 -20.52
N PRO A 189 11.39 3.41 -20.32
CA PRO A 189 10.99 4.55 -19.49
C PRO A 189 11.58 4.53 -18.07
N ILE A 190 11.61 3.37 -17.41
CA ILE A 190 12.23 3.25 -16.07
C ILE A 190 13.72 3.54 -16.14
N TRP A 191 14.42 2.96 -17.13
CA TRP A 191 15.85 3.14 -17.28
C TRP A 191 16.25 4.59 -17.59
N SER A 192 15.43 5.33 -18.35
CA SER A 192 15.66 6.75 -18.61
C SER A 192 15.54 7.64 -17.37
N LEU A 193 14.88 7.17 -16.34
CA LEU A 193 14.74 7.87 -15.04
C LEU A 193 15.88 7.54 -14.06
N VAL A 194 16.68 6.50 -14.34
CA VAL A 194 17.82 6.13 -13.51
C VAL A 194 18.97 7.11 -13.74
N GLY A 195 19.32 7.86 -12.71
CA GLY A 195 20.38 8.88 -12.77
C GLY A 195 20.03 10.11 -11.92
N ASN A 196 20.83 11.14 -11.98
CA ASN A 196 20.61 12.46 -11.37
C ASN A 196 19.99 12.44 -9.94
N GLY A 197 20.43 11.50 -9.09
CA GLY A 197 19.92 11.37 -7.73
C GLY A 197 18.56 10.67 -7.58
N THR A 198 17.90 10.25 -8.65
CA THR A 198 16.58 9.61 -8.62
C THR A 198 16.53 8.39 -7.69
N LEU A 199 17.45 7.43 -7.88
CA LEU A 199 17.50 6.22 -7.03
C LEU A 199 17.77 6.57 -5.57
N LEU A 200 18.61 7.57 -5.31
CA LEU A 200 18.88 8.05 -3.96
C LEU A 200 17.62 8.63 -3.33
N ALA A 201 16.93 9.53 -4.02
CA ALA A 201 15.69 10.14 -3.53
C ALA A 201 14.61 9.10 -3.22
N LEU A 202 14.37 8.15 -4.14
CA LEU A 202 13.40 7.08 -3.93
C LEU A 202 13.80 6.13 -2.80
N THR A 203 15.10 5.82 -2.68
CA THR A 203 15.63 4.98 -1.59
C THR A 203 15.49 5.68 -0.25
N VAL A 204 15.89 6.94 -0.15
CA VAL A 204 15.76 7.74 1.07
C VAL A 204 14.29 7.86 1.47
N PHE A 205 13.40 8.14 0.53
CA PHE A 205 11.96 8.19 0.79
C PHE A 205 11.43 6.85 1.34
N GLY A 206 11.82 5.72 0.75
CA GLY A 206 11.45 4.39 1.22
C GLY A 206 12.01 4.08 2.61
N VAL A 207 13.31 4.35 2.84
CA VAL A 207 13.97 4.13 4.14
C VAL A 207 13.31 4.96 5.25
N VAL A 208 13.06 6.24 4.99
CA VAL A 208 12.35 7.10 5.95
C VAL A 208 10.96 6.54 6.26
N GLY A 209 10.24 6.03 5.24
CA GLY A 209 8.95 5.35 5.45
C GLY A 209 9.07 4.15 6.39
N PHE A 210 10.10 3.30 6.23
CA PHE A 210 10.34 2.16 7.13
C PHE A 210 10.70 2.62 8.54
N VAL A 211 11.59 3.60 8.69
CA VAL A 211 12.03 4.11 9.99
C VAL A 211 10.87 4.75 10.75
N VAL A 212 10.14 5.66 10.11
CA VAL A 212 9.00 6.36 10.71
C VAL A 212 7.90 5.38 11.11
N GLY A 213 7.54 4.44 10.23
CA GLY A 213 6.55 3.42 10.53
C GLY A 213 7.00 2.48 11.65
N HIS A 214 8.28 2.12 11.72
CA HIS A 214 8.83 1.29 12.79
C HIS A 214 8.75 2.00 14.15
N VAL A 215 9.19 3.25 14.22
CA VAL A 215 9.18 4.06 15.45
C VAL A 215 7.76 4.33 15.94
N LEU A 216 6.85 4.66 15.03
CA LEU A 216 5.46 4.94 15.33
C LEU A 216 4.58 3.69 15.49
N GLY A 217 5.09 2.49 15.22
CA GLY A 217 4.36 1.21 15.33
C GLY A 217 3.86 0.87 16.73
N GLY A 218 4.29 1.64 17.74
CA GLY A 218 3.79 1.53 19.11
C GLY A 218 4.55 0.55 19.98
N PRO A 219 4.01 0.27 21.19
CA PRO A 219 4.67 -0.58 22.16
C PRO A 219 4.67 -2.07 21.78
N GLU A 220 3.68 -2.51 21.00
CA GLU A 220 3.55 -3.90 20.57
C GLU A 220 4.58 -4.24 19.48
N PRO A 221 5.54 -5.15 19.73
CA PRO A 221 6.62 -5.43 18.77
C PRO A 221 6.13 -5.87 17.38
N ALA A 222 5.05 -6.67 17.32
CA ALA A 222 4.46 -7.16 16.07
C ALA A 222 3.86 -6.05 15.19
N ASN A 223 3.43 -4.93 15.78
CA ASN A 223 2.84 -3.81 15.05
C ASN A 223 3.90 -2.93 14.37
N ARG A 224 5.13 -2.89 14.88
CA ARG A 224 6.22 -2.07 14.33
C ARG A 224 6.57 -2.44 12.89
N PRO A 225 6.88 -3.71 12.56
CA PRO A 225 7.14 -4.10 11.18
C PRO A 225 5.91 -3.92 10.27
N THR A 226 4.72 -4.13 10.83
CA THR A 226 3.47 -3.96 10.08
C THR A 226 3.27 -2.51 9.68
N LEU A 227 3.41 -1.56 10.61
CA LEU A 227 3.29 -0.13 10.29
C LEU A 227 4.44 0.37 9.41
N ALA A 228 5.66 -0.13 9.60
CA ALA A 228 6.80 0.20 8.74
C ALA A 228 6.54 -0.19 7.28
N LEU A 229 6.09 -1.42 7.05
CA LEU A 229 5.67 -1.87 5.72
C LEU A 229 4.52 -1.03 5.16
N ALA A 230 3.50 -0.72 5.99
CA ALA A 230 2.36 0.10 5.59
C ALA A 230 2.78 1.52 5.19
N THR A 231 3.68 2.14 5.97
CA THR A 231 4.15 3.51 5.72
C THR A 231 5.00 3.60 4.46
N ALA A 232 5.86 2.62 4.19
CA ALA A 232 6.72 2.61 3.01
C ALA A 232 6.00 2.13 1.75
N THR A 233 5.07 1.16 1.84
CA THR A 233 4.39 0.62 0.65
C THR A 233 3.06 1.33 0.41
N ARG A 234 2.81 1.77 -0.83
CA ARG A 234 1.66 2.60 -1.20
C ARG A 234 0.88 2.00 -2.37
N HIS A 235 -0.36 2.43 -2.53
CA HIS A 235 -1.27 1.92 -3.55
C HIS A 235 -0.91 2.48 -4.93
N PRO A 236 -0.32 1.66 -5.83
CA PRO A 236 0.18 2.18 -7.11
C PRO A 236 -0.96 2.70 -8.01
N ALA A 237 -2.11 2.03 -8.02
CA ALA A 237 -3.21 2.46 -8.88
C ALA A 237 -3.78 3.82 -8.45
N VAL A 238 -3.80 4.13 -7.15
CA VAL A 238 -4.22 5.46 -6.67
C VAL A 238 -3.16 6.50 -7.05
N ALA A 239 -1.87 6.19 -6.84
CA ALA A 239 -0.78 7.09 -7.24
C ALA A 239 -0.79 7.38 -8.75
N LEU A 240 -0.99 6.35 -9.58
CA LEU A 240 -1.12 6.51 -11.03
C LEU A 240 -2.36 7.32 -11.41
N GLY A 241 -3.49 7.13 -10.70
CA GLY A 241 -4.70 7.90 -10.87
C GLY A 241 -4.48 9.39 -10.59
N ILE A 242 -3.80 9.71 -9.49
CA ILE A 242 -3.42 11.09 -9.13
C ILE A 242 -2.50 11.69 -10.20
N ALA A 243 -1.46 10.97 -10.60
CA ALA A 243 -0.52 11.43 -11.61
C ALA A 243 -1.21 11.70 -12.96
N HIS A 244 -2.05 10.78 -13.41
CA HIS A 244 -2.76 10.92 -14.68
C HIS A 244 -3.81 12.04 -14.68
N ALA A 245 -4.55 12.20 -13.58
CA ALA A 245 -5.59 13.22 -13.47
C ALA A 245 -5.02 14.64 -13.47
N ASN A 246 -3.83 14.85 -12.88
CA ASN A 246 -3.23 16.17 -12.71
C ASN A 246 -2.15 16.48 -13.73
N PHE A 247 -1.48 15.45 -14.27
CA PHE A 247 -0.34 15.60 -15.19
C PHE A 247 -0.46 14.65 -16.39
N PRO A 248 -1.50 14.77 -17.23
CA PRO A 248 -1.74 13.85 -18.34
C PRO A 248 -0.59 13.81 -19.36
N ASP A 249 0.15 14.91 -19.51
CA ASP A 249 1.26 15.04 -20.44
C ASP A 249 2.59 14.45 -19.92
N GLN A 250 2.63 14.05 -18.64
CA GLN A 250 3.82 13.46 -18.03
C GLN A 250 3.88 11.95 -18.24
N HIS A 251 4.20 11.55 -19.47
CA HIS A 251 4.22 10.14 -19.88
C HIS A 251 5.19 9.24 -19.07
N LEU A 252 6.19 9.82 -18.39
CA LEU A 252 7.14 9.09 -17.54
C LEU A 252 6.66 8.92 -16.09
N ALA A 253 5.60 9.60 -15.64
CA ALA A 253 5.12 9.47 -14.27
C ALA A 253 4.72 8.03 -13.90
N PRO A 254 4.07 7.22 -14.74
CA PRO A 254 3.86 5.81 -14.46
C PRO A 254 5.16 5.03 -14.24
N ALA A 255 6.18 5.26 -15.06
CA ALA A 255 7.48 4.60 -14.93
C ALA A 255 8.16 4.97 -13.59
N ALA A 256 8.04 6.21 -13.14
CA ALA A 256 8.55 6.67 -11.85
C ALA A 256 7.85 5.97 -10.68
N VAL A 257 6.52 5.79 -10.72
CA VAL A 257 5.76 5.02 -9.73
C VAL A 257 6.22 3.57 -9.70
N PHE A 258 6.40 2.92 -10.86
CA PHE A 258 6.90 1.54 -10.93
C PHE A 258 8.34 1.42 -10.43
N LEU A 259 9.20 2.38 -10.74
CA LEU A 259 10.58 2.42 -10.23
C LEU A 259 10.58 2.47 -8.69
N TYR A 260 9.73 3.30 -8.08
CA TYR A 260 9.55 3.31 -6.63
C TYR A 260 9.11 1.94 -6.09
N LEU A 261 8.15 1.29 -6.73
CA LEU A 261 7.68 -0.04 -6.29
C LEU A 261 8.82 -1.09 -6.33
N MET A 262 9.72 -1.01 -7.32
CA MET A 262 10.90 -1.87 -7.37
C MET A 262 11.85 -1.56 -6.21
N VAL A 263 12.18 -0.29 -5.99
CA VAL A 263 13.05 0.15 -4.89
C VAL A 263 12.46 -0.27 -3.54
N VAL A 264 11.20 0.05 -3.26
CA VAL A 264 10.57 -0.30 -1.98
C VAL A 264 10.38 -1.81 -1.82
N GLY A 265 10.26 -2.55 -2.91
CA GLY A 265 10.25 -4.02 -2.90
C GLY A 265 11.55 -4.60 -2.35
N VAL A 266 12.70 -4.12 -2.84
CA VAL A 266 14.03 -4.49 -2.34
C VAL A 266 14.21 -4.06 -0.89
N LEU A 267 13.89 -2.80 -0.56
CA LEU A 267 13.98 -2.28 0.81
C LEU A 267 13.09 -3.07 1.78
N SER A 268 11.89 -3.49 1.34
CA SER A 268 11.00 -4.34 2.15
C SER A 268 11.66 -5.68 2.49
N ALA A 269 12.37 -6.30 1.55
CA ALA A 269 13.06 -7.57 1.79
C ALA A 269 14.22 -7.39 2.79
N LEU A 270 15.01 -6.33 2.63
CA LEU A 270 16.12 -6.00 3.53
C LEU A 270 15.62 -5.67 4.94
N TYR A 271 14.61 -4.79 5.05
CA TYR A 271 14.00 -4.42 6.32
C TYR A 271 13.45 -5.65 7.06
N MET A 272 12.75 -6.53 6.36
CA MET A 272 12.18 -7.73 6.97
C MET A 272 13.23 -8.77 7.36
N ALA A 273 14.34 -8.86 6.63
CA ALA A 273 15.48 -9.68 7.03
C ALA A 273 16.12 -9.15 8.32
N TRP A 274 16.25 -7.84 8.43
CA TRP A 274 16.74 -7.17 9.64
C TRP A 274 15.79 -7.39 10.84
N ALA A 275 14.48 -7.14 10.66
CA ALA A 275 13.47 -7.29 11.71
C ALA A 275 13.39 -8.72 12.28
N LYS A 276 13.58 -9.73 11.44
CA LYS A 276 13.63 -11.13 11.87
C LYS A 276 14.85 -11.44 12.76
N ARG A 277 16.01 -10.85 12.43
CA ARG A 277 17.26 -11.10 13.18
C ARG A 277 17.24 -10.46 14.57
N HIS A 278 16.45 -9.41 14.77
CA HIS A 278 16.39 -8.66 16.02
C HIS A 278 15.16 -8.99 16.87
N GLU A 279 14.55 -10.17 16.66
CA GLU A 279 13.39 -10.68 17.43
C GLU A 279 12.19 -9.73 17.51
N VAL A 280 12.09 -8.79 16.59
CA VAL A 280 10.93 -7.88 16.49
C VAL A 280 9.67 -8.64 16.02
N LEU A 281 9.85 -9.84 15.49
CA LEU A 281 8.77 -10.73 15.05
C LEU A 281 8.69 -11.91 16.02
N PRO A 282 7.49 -12.29 16.51
CA PRO A 282 7.34 -13.54 17.26
C PRO A 282 7.82 -14.69 16.38
N ALA A 283 8.61 -15.60 16.98
CA ALA A 283 8.97 -16.84 16.33
C ALA A 283 7.67 -17.51 15.84
N SER A 284 7.62 -17.91 14.58
CA SER A 284 6.50 -18.70 14.08
C SER A 284 6.37 -19.89 15.02
N SER A 285 5.28 -19.95 15.79
CA SER A 285 4.96 -21.11 16.59
C SER A 285 4.76 -22.29 15.62
N GLU A 286 5.82 -23.03 15.38
CA GLU A 286 5.70 -24.43 14.97
C GLU A 286 5.00 -25.12 16.12
N THR A 287 3.67 -25.16 16.05
CA THR A 287 2.88 -26.06 16.87
C THR A 287 3.23 -27.48 16.44
N LYS A 288 4.32 -28.01 16.99
CA LYS A 288 4.51 -29.45 17.07
C LYS A 288 3.43 -29.95 18.01
N HIS A 289 2.29 -30.34 17.45
CA HIS A 289 1.41 -31.29 18.09
C HIS A 289 2.20 -32.60 18.26
N THR A 290 2.93 -32.72 19.34
CA THR A 290 3.28 -34.01 19.90
C THR A 290 2.00 -34.62 20.43
N VAL A 291 1.32 -35.36 19.58
CA VAL A 291 0.39 -36.42 20.01
C VAL A 291 1.25 -37.40 20.81
N LYS A 292 1.15 -37.35 22.14
CA LYS A 292 1.49 -38.48 23.02
C LYS A 292 0.25 -39.30 23.24
N ALA A 293 0.41 -40.55 22.90
CA ALA A 293 -0.46 -41.70 23.09
C ALA A 293 -1.30 -41.71 24.41
#